data_e8ba84568c17c7678f4e1885cfdbbd91
#
_entry.id   e8ba84568c17c7678f4e1885cfdbbd91
#
_cell.length_a   1.000
_cell.length_b   1.000
_cell.length_c   1.000
_cell.angle_alpha   90.00
_cell.angle_beta   90.00
_cell.angle_gamma   90.00
#
_symmetry.space_group_name_H-M   'P 1'
#
loop_
_entity.id
_entity.type
_entity.pdbx_description
1 polymer ?
#
loop_
_entity_poly.entity_id
_entity_poly.type
_entity_poly.pdbx_seq_one_letter_code
_entity_poly.pdbx_strand_id
1 'polypeptide(L)'
;YRLKGETYKEKCSRVANALKDSDEHYQAFRDTLLNQRFLPGGRVQSAVGAPREITPYNCLTGDTKIITSDGVMTMLDANDQGVVTLIDGNGDWVQAGVFEHGTQETFDVTITNAGKKTFVVGATADHAWVVHGSDDRIKTADLKPGTKIPHMAVKPESDALAVMHGLIYGDGCATKDNGYVLHVCAEHEQTYPVLDNFSIPYSKTDRGRMYYLFGKNIHTSYKSLPPHGASPEYVAGFIRGVFLADGCLTKQPEYIITGCDSLKSWLETYGPIAGFYVTGASKLSAVTNYGTRTRDTYNIRFDLRTITQDDCLKGDYSYIVKHNEWSVKAVTYRGLEVVYCPSVPTTQSFLLANGMLSGNCFVSQIIEDSMDSIMDA
;
A
#
# COMPACT_ATOMS: atom_id res chain seq x y z
N TYR A 1 -11.48 -13.12 -29.11
CA TYR A 1 -12.70 -13.04 -28.28
C TYR A 1 -13.87 -13.91 -28.82
N ARG A 2 -13.62 -14.70 -29.86
CA ARG A 2 -14.56 -15.69 -30.38
C ARG A 2 -14.24 -17.08 -29.83
N LEU A 3 -15.25 -17.88 -29.58
CA LEU A 3 -15.07 -19.30 -29.29
C LEU A 3 -14.47 -20.02 -30.51
N LYS A 4 -13.84 -21.19 -30.31
CA LYS A 4 -13.25 -21.95 -31.41
C LYS A 4 -14.34 -22.32 -32.43
N GLY A 5 -14.20 -21.85 -33.66
CA GLY A 5 -15.17 -22.06 -34.74
C GLY A 5 -16.34 -21.08 -34.78
N GLU A 6 -16.47 -20.17 -33.82
CA GLU A 6 -17.55 -19.17 -33.74
C GLU A 6 -17.32 -18.05 -34.75
N THR A 7 -18.34 -17.73 -35.54
CA THR A 7 -18.35 -16.54 -36.40
C THR A 7 -18.61 -15.27 -35.60
N TYR A 8 -18.31 -14.09 -36.16
CA TYR A 8 -18.60 -12.80 -35.52
C TYR A 8 -20.09 -12.64 -35.19
N LYS A 9 -20.95 -13.05 -36.11
CA LYS A 9 -22.40 -12.98 -35.94
C LYS A 9 -22.92 -13.86 -34.82
N GLU A 10 -22.37 -15.09 -34.70
CA GLU A 10 -22.70 -16.02 -33.61
C GLU A 10 -22.23 -15.49 -32.27
N LYS A 11 -21.04 -14.89 -32.22
CA LYS A 11 -20.54 -14.23 -31.02
C LYS A 11 -21.48 -13.12 -30.54
N CYS A 12 -21.88 -12.22 -31.45
CA CYS A 12 -22.82 -11.14 -31.11
C CYS A 12 -24.16 -11.68 -30.62
N SER A 13 -24.68 -12.74 -31.26
CA SER A 13 -25.90 -13.40 -30.82
C SER A 13 -25.76 -14.08 -29.45
N ARG A 14 -24.65 -14.74 -29.17
CA ARG A 14 -24.36 -15.37 -27.88
C ARG A 14 -24.33 -14.34 -26.76
N VAL A 15 -23.54 -13.27 -26.94
CA VAL A 15 -23.42 -12.21 -25.95
C VAL A 15 -24.74 -11.52 -25.69
N ALA A 16 -25.46 -11.14 -26.76
CA ALA A 16 -26.75 -10.49 -26.62
C ALA A 16 -27.80 -11.39 -25.93
N ASN A 17 -27.78 -12.70 -26.24
CA ASN A 17 -28.71 -13.65 -25.62
C ASN A 17 -28.46 -13.85 -24.12
N ALA A 18 -27.20 -13.78 -23.70
CA ALA A 18 -26.81 -13.97 -22.31
C ALA A 18 -27.04 -12.72 -21.45
N LEU A 19 -27.12 -11.54 -22.06
CA LEU A 19 -27.31 -10.26 -21.38
C LEU A 19 -28.75 -9.71 -21.49
N LYS A 20 -29.62 -10.36 -22.28
CA LYS A 20 -30.99 -9.89 -22.45
C LYS A 20 -31.84 -10.10 -21.19
N ASP A 21 -32.75 -9.20 -20.97
CA ASP A 21 -33.89 -9.31 -20.05
C ASP A 21 -35.22 -9.47 -20.77
N SER A 22 -35.27 -9.10 -22.07
CA SER A 22 -36.42 -9.27 -22.96
C SER A 22 -35.99 -9.61 -24.38
N ASP A 23 -36.94 -10.01 -25.25
CA ASP A 23 -36.61 -10.29 -26.65
C ASP A 23 -36.37 -9.00 -27.46
N GLU A 24 -37.00 -7.88 -27.09
CA GLU A 24 -36.68 -6.56 -27.65
C GLU A 24 -35.24 -6.16 -27.26
N HIS A 25 -34.85 -6.37 -26.02
CA HIS A 25 -33.48 -6.10 -25.53
C HIS A 25 -32.44 -6.97 -26.25
N TYR A 26 -32.74 -8.26 -26.49
CA TYR A 26 -31.89 -9.11 -27.30
C TYR A 26 -31.63 -8.52 -28.69
N GLN A 27 -32.69 -8.09 -29.40
CA GLN A 27 -32.55 -7.52 -30.76
C GLN A 27 -31.71 -6.24 -30.73
N ALA A 28 -32.01 -5.32 -29.78
CA ALA A 28 -31.24 -4.09 -29.60
C ALA A 28 -29.76 -4.32 -29.36
N PHE A 29 -29.41 -5.20 -28.42
CA PHE A 29 -28.02 -5.56 -28.12
C PHE A 29 -27.34 -6.21 -29.33
N ARG A 30 -28.01 -7.20 -29.92
CA ARG A 30 -27.44 -7.92 -31.06
C ARG A 30 -27.16 -6.97 -32.24
N ASP A 31 -28.09 -6.05 -32.55
CA ASP A 31 -27.93 -5.10 -33.65
C ASP A 31 -26.84 -4.07 -33.36
N THR A 32 -26.71 -3.62 -32.09
CA THR A 32 -25.65 -2.74 -31.64
C THR A 32 -24.27 -3.39 -31.80
N LEU A 33 -24.13 -4.65 -31.39
CA LEU A 33 -22.88 -5.41 -31.51
C LEU A 33 -22.56 -5.71 -32.99
N LEU A 34 -23.51 -6.13 -33.78
CA LEU A 34 -23.29 -6.46 -35.20
C LEU A 34 -22.88 -5.26 -36.03
N ASN A 35 -23.48 -4.10 -35.76
CA ASN A 35 -23.17 -2.83 -36.45
C ASN A 35 -21.94 -2.13 -35.86
N GLN A 36 -21.25 -2.74 -34.89
CA GLN A 36 -20.05 -2.21 -34.23
C GLN A 36 -20.26 -0.82 -33.61
N ARG A 37 -21.49 -0.51 -33.19
CA ARG A 37 -21.84 0.74 -32.49
C ARG A 37 -21.31 0.73 -31.04
N PHE A 38 -21.13 -0.47 -30.49
CA PHE A 38 -20.52 -0.70 -29.19
C PHE A 38 -19.71 -2.01 -29.23
N LEU A 39 -18.51 -1.98 -28.68
CA LEU A 39 -17.67 -3.16 -28.52
C LEU A 39 -17.40 -3.35 -27.03
N PRO A 40 -18.10 -4.28 -26.35
CA PRO A 40 -17.81 -4.58 -24.95
C PRO A 40 -16.38 -5.08 -24.78
N GLY A 41 -15.84 -4.90 -23.59
CA GLY A 41 -14.51 -5.37 -23.24
C GLY A 41 -14.26 -6.83 -23.68
N GLY A 42 -13.02 -7.16 -24.07
CA GLY A 42 -12.69 -8.45 -24.65
C GLY A 42 -13.13 -9.66 -23.81
N ARG A 43 -13.12 -9.51 -22.48
CA ARG A 43 -13.60 -10.54 -21.55
C ARG A 43 -15.09 -10.77 -21.62
N VAL A 44 -15.89 -9.70 -21.68
CA VAL A 44 -17.34 -9.79 -21.89
C VAL A 44 -17.63 -10.52 -23.20
N GLN A 45 -16.91 -10.17 -24.28
CA GLN A 45 -17.07 -10.82 -25.57
C GLN A 45 -16.66 -12.31 -25.57
N SER A 46 -15.67 -12.70 -24.78
CA SER A 46 -15.18 -14.07 -24.72
C SER A 46 -15.91 -14.96 -23.71
N ALA A 47 -16.41 -14.36 -22.63
CA ALA A 47 -16.93 -15.07 -21.47
C ALA A 47 -18.46 -15.20 -21.47
N VAL A 48 -19.14 -14.09 -21.75
CA VAL A 48 -20.60 -14.04 -21.60
C VAL A 48 -21.31 -14.99 -22.55
N GLY A 49 -22.14 -15.89 -21.98
CA GLY A 49 -22.85 -16.92 -22.72
C GLY A 49 -21.96 -18.06 -23.29
N ALA A 50 -20.68 -18.12 -22.88
CA ALA A 50 -19.80 -19.21 -23.23
C ALA A 50 -20.08 -20.44 -22.34
N PRO A 51 -19.83 -21.68 -22.82
CA PRO A 51 -19.98 -22.90 -22.00
C PRO A 51 -18.92 -23.02 -20.89
N ARG A 52 -17.99 -22.07 -20.82
CA ARG A 52 -17.01 -21.92 -19.72
C ARG A 52 -17.53 -20.88 -18.74
N GLU A 53 -17.54 -21.20 -17.48
CA GLU A 53 -17.54 -20.18 -16.43
C GLU A 53 -16.20 -19.42 -16.51
N ILE A 54 -16.22 -18.29 -17.14
CA ILE A 54 -15.09 -17.37 -17.15
C ILE A 54 -15.53 -16.22 -16.25
N THR A 55 -14.89 -16.10 -15.11
CA THR A 55 -15.06 -14.92 -14.26
C THR A 55 -14.47 -13.73 -15.00
N PRO A 56 -15.28 -12.73 -15.41
CA PRO A 56 -14.78 -11.59 -16.18
C PRO A 56 -13.90 -10.66 -15.34
N TYR A 57 -13.78 -10.90 -14.04
CA TYR A 57 -13.19 -9.99 -13.06
C TYR A 57 -11.97 -10.58 -12.38
N ASN A 58 -10.91 -9.75 -12.24
CA ASN A 58 -9.70 -10.02 -11.48
C ASN A 58 -9.91 -9.48 -10.07
N CYS A 59 -10.30 -10.30 -9.13
CA CYS A 59 -10.70 -9.80 -7.81
C CYS A 59 -9.81 -10.31 -6.69
N LEU A 60 -9.80 -9.54 -5.62
CA LEU A 60 -9.16 -9.85 -4.34
C LEU A 60 -10.24 -10.01 -3.27
N THR A 61 -9.91 -10.73 -2.20
CA THR A 61 -10.80 -10.92 -1.05
C THR A 61 -10.98 -9.62 -0.25
N GLY A 62 -12.09 -9.50 0.47
CA GLY A 62 -12.44 -8.30 1.22
C GLY A 62 -11.45 -7.91 2.32
N ASP A 63 -10.72 -8.88 2.89
CA ASP A 63 -9.69 -8.67 3.91
C ASP A 63 -8.33 -8.20 3.33
N THR A 64 -8.17 -8.19 2.02
CA THR A 64 -6.95 -7.67 1.37
C THR A 64 -6.80 -6.18 1.65
N LYS A 65 -5.61 -5.78 2.09
CA LYS A 65 -5.31 -4.40 2.48
C LYS A 65 -4.64 -3.64 1.36
N ILE A 66 -5.12 -2.43 1.10
CA ILE A 66 -4.61 -1.49 0.09
C ILE A 66 -4.14 -0.20 0.74
N ILE A 67 -3.31 0.56 0.01
CA ILE A 67 -2.85 1.88 0.43
C ILE A 67 -3.77 2.92 -0.17
N THR A 68 -4.39 3.72 0.69
CA THR A 68 -5.20 4.88 0.27
C THR A 68 -4.65 6.17 0.90
N SER A 69 -5.12 7.33 0.42
CA SER A 69 -4.76 8.62 1.01
C SER A 69 -5.17 8.76 2.49
N ASP A 70 -6.15 7.99 2.92
CA ASP A 70 -6.66 8.00 4.29
C ASP A 70 -5.96 6.97 5.21
N GLY A 71 -5.01 6.21 4.65
CA GLY A 71 -4.31 5.14 5.34
C GLY A 71 -4.50 3.78 4.69
N VAL A 72 -4.01 2.77 5.35
CA VAL A 72 -4.26 1.38 4.95
C VAL A 72 -5.68 0.99 5.36
N MET A 73 -6.45 0.51 4.39
CA MET A 73 -7.79 -0.04 4.63
C MET A 73 -7.97 -1.38 3.90
N THR A 74 -9.01 -2.11 4.26
CA THR A 74 -9.37 -3.36 3.56
C THR A 74 -10.13 -3.04 2.26
N MET A 75 -10.17 -4.00 1.32
CA MET A 75 -10.99 -3.88 0.12
C MET A 75 -12.48 -3.71 0.45
N LEU A 76 -12.95 -4.38 1.51
CA LEU A 76 -14.33 -4.25 1.99
C LEU A 76 -14.59 -2.81 2.45
N ASP A 77 -13.74 -2.24 3.33
CA ASP A 77 -13.91 -0.87 3.81
C ASP A 77 -13.84 0.14 2.65
N ALA A 78 -12.96 -0.11 1.67
CA ALA A 78 -12.84 0.73 0.48
C ALA A 78 -14.08 0.66 -0.43
N ASN A 79 -14.71 -0.51 -0.56
CA ASN A 79 -15.98 -0.67 -1.25
C ASN A 79 -17.11 0.09 -0.55
N ASP A 80 -17.18 0.02 0.79
CA ASP A 80 -18.19 0.74 1.56
C ASP A 80 -18.04 2.26 1.44
N GLN A 81 -16.80 2.74 1.26
CA GLN A 81 -16.50 4.15 0.96
C GLN A 81 -16.86 4.53 -0.49
N GLY A 82 -16.84 3.55 -1.41
CA GLY A 82 -17.16 3.67 -2.84
C GLY A 82 -16.02 4.18 -3.69
N VAL A 83 -15.55 5.41 -3.49
CA VAL A 83 -14.40 5.99 -4.20
C VAL A 83 -13.28 6.30 -3.21
N VAL A 84 -12.09 5.79 -3.50
CA VAL A 84 -10.88 6.03 -2.70
C VAL A 84 -9.77 6.59 -3.58
N THR A 85 -8.83 7.31 -2.98
CA THR A 85 -7.59 7.70 -3.66
C THR A 85 -6.50 6.70 -3.27
N LEU A 86 -5.94 5.98 -4.25
CA LEU A 86 -4.95 4.93 -4.06
C LEU A 86 -3.70 5.18 -4.92
N ILE A 87 -2.64 4.41 -4.69
CA ILE A 87 -1.40 4.50 -5.47
C ILE A 87 -1.46 3.50 -6.62
N ASP A 88 -1.32 3.99 -7.84
CA ASP A 88 -1.30 3.19 -9.06
C ASP A 88 0.07 2.55 -9.36
N GLY A 89 0.16 1.82 -10.47
CA GLY A 89 1.40 1.15 -10.91
C GLY A 89 2.55 2.07 -11.29
N ASN A 90 2.31 3.35 -11.52
CA ASN A 90 3.34 4.37 -11.76
C ASN A 90 3.82 5.03 -10.45
N GLY A 91 3.11 4.83 -9.36
CA GLY A 91 3.36 5.51 -8.09
C GLY A 91 2.58 6.80 -7.93
N ASP A 92 1.61 7.06 -8.79
CA ASP A 92 0.77 8.24 -8.74
C ASP A 92 -0.50 8.00 -7.90
N TRP A 93 -0.94 9.05 -7.19
CA TRP A 93 -2.21 9.04 -6.48
C TRP A 93 -3.37 9.25 -7.45
N VAL A 94 -4.24 8.25 -7.56
CA VAL A 94 -5.39 8.25 -8.48
C VAL A 94 -6.68 7.91 -7.75
N GLN A 95 -7.78 8.51 -8.18
CA GLN A 95 -9.11 8.13 -7.70
C GLN A 95 -9.56 6.83 -8.35
N ALA A 96 -10.07 5.92 -7.56
CA ALA A 96 -10.56 4.62 -8.01
C ALA A 96 -11.86 4.25 -7.29
N GLY A 97 -12.88 3.88 -8.03
CA GLY A 97 -14.05 3.19 -7.48
C GLY A 97 -13.66 1.76 -7.10
N VAL A 98 -14.10 1.29 -5.94
CA VAL A 98 -13.95 -0.10 -5.53
C VAL A 98 -15.30 -0.80 -5.58
N PHE A 99 -15.37 -1.94 -6.26
CA PHE A 99 -16.63 -2.60 -6.56
C PHE A 99 -16.64 -4.04 -6.07
N GLU A 100 -17.77 -4.44 -5.49
CA GLU A 100 -18.07 -5.83 -5.18
C GLU A 100 -18.42 -6.60 -6.47
N HIS A 101 -17.90 -7.84 -6.57
CA HIS A 101 -18.12 -8.73 -7.72
C HIS A 101 -18.72 -10.08 -7.30
N GLY A 102 -19.47 -10.09 -6.22
CA GLY A 102 -20.16 -11.26 -5.71
C GLY A 102 -19.26 -12.35 -5.15
N THR A 103 -19.84 -13.51 -4.87
CA THR A 103 -19.13 -14.65 -4.29
C THR A 103 -18.43 -15.48 -5.36
N GLN A 104 -17.12 -15.72 -5.19
CA GLN A 104 -16.30 -16.48 -6.15
C GLN A 104 -15.34 -17.43 -5.43
N GLU A 105 -14.81 -18.41 -6.15
CA GLU A 105 -13.72 -19.25 -5.68
C GLU A 105 -12.45 -18.43 -5.49
N THR A 106 -11.84 -18.54 -4.32
CA THR A 106 -10.64 -17.79 -3.95
C THR A 106 -9.51 -18.70 -3.55
N PHE A 107 -8.30 -18.20 -3.70
CA PHE A 107 -7.04 -18.88 -3.42
C PHE A 107 -6.16 -17.97 -2.56
N ASP A 108 -5.52 -18.55 -1.57
CA ASP A 108 -4.46 -17.90 -0.80
C ASP A 108 -3.16 -17.92 -1.60
N VAL A 109 -2.71 -16.76 -2.02
CA VAL A 109 -1.38 -16.57 -2.59
C VAL A 109 -0.42 -16.21 -1.47
N THR A 110 0.36 -17.18 -1.06
CA THR A 110 1.41 -17.00 -0.05
C THR A 110 2.66 -16.46 -0.71
N ILE A 111 3.12 -15.29 -0.28
CA ILE A 111 4.33 -14.61 -0.76
C ILE A 111 5.34 -14.45 0.35
N THR A 112 6.60 -14.35 0.00
CA THR A 112 7.70 -14.11 0.94
C THR A 112 8.71 -13.13 0.36
N ASN A 113 9.37 -12.37 1.22
CA ASN A 113 10.54 -11.59 0.85
C ASN A 113 11.85 -12.34 1.17
N ALA A 114 12.99 -11.77 0.81
CA ALA A 114 14.31 -12.32 1.11
C ALA A 114 14.55 -12.54 2.62
N GLY A 115 13.89 -11.77 3.48
CA GLY A 115 13.92 -11.90 4.95
C GLY A 115 12.98 -12.98 5.51
N LYS A 116 12.42 -13.84 4.66
CA LYS A 116 11.48 -14.93 5.02
C LYS A 116 10.18 -14.46 5.68
N LYS A 117 9.84 -13.18 5.63
CA LYS A 117 8.52 -12.69 6.02
C LYS A 117 7.50 -13.18 5.02
N THR A 118 6.39 -13.69 5.54
CA THR A 118 5.34 -14.30 4.74
C THR A 118 4.08 -13.46 4.86
N PHE A 119 3.44 -13.19 3.72
CA PHE A 119 2.13 -12.57 3.63
C PHE A 119 1.21 -13.47 2.80
N VAL A 120 -0.07 -13.34 3.05
CA VAL A 120 -1.10 -14.07 2.32
C VAL A 120 -2.05 -13.05 1.71
N VAL A 121 -2.36 -13.24 0.44
CA VAL A 121 -3.34 -12.41 -0.29
C VAL A 121 -4.36 -13.35 -0.91
N GLY A 122 -5.63 -13.12 -0.59
CA GLY A 122 -6.74 -13.87 -1.18
C GLY A 122 -7.10 -13.30 -2.55
N ALA A 123 -7.14 -14.15 -3.57
CA ALA A 123 -7.41 -13.75 -4.95
C ALA A 123 -8.25 -14.80 -5.71
N THR A 124 -9.01 -14.37 -6.70
CA THR A 124 -9.68 -15.29 -7.63
C THR A 124 -8.68 -16.00 -8.53
N ALA A 125 -9.04 -17.15 -9.08
CA ALA A 125 -8.18 -17.94 -9.99
C ALA A 125 -7.67 -17.13 -11.19
N ASP A 126 -8.50 -16.24 -11.71
CA ASP A 126 -8.21 -15.40 -12.87
C ASP A 126 -7.49 -14.09 -12.53
N HIS A 127 -7.28 -13.78 -11.25
CA HIS A 127 -6.61 -12.55 -10.86
C HIS A 127 -5.22 -12.47 -11.49
N ALA A 128 -4.95 -11.35 -12.20
CA ALA A 128 -3.75 -11.16 -13.01
C ALA A 128 -2.68 -10.40 -12.22
N TRP A 129 -1.63 -11.07 -11.85
CA TRP A 129 -0.49 -10.53 -11.12
C TRP A 129 0.50 -9.87 -12.06
N VAL A 130 1.00 -8.70 -11.68
CA VAL A 130 2.16 -8.08 -12.31
C VAL A 130 3.40 -8.90 -11.96
N VAL A 131 4.24 -9.21 -12.95
CA VAL A 131 5.43 -10.03 -12.74
C VAL A 131 6.69 -9.20 -12.98
N HIS A 132 7.68 -9.35 -12.13
CA HIS A 132 8.93 -8.61 -12.23
C HIS A 132 9.70 -8.99 -13.50
N GLY A 133 10.06 -7.98 -14.29
CA GLY A 133 10.85 -8.16 -15.51
C GLY A 133 10.05 -8.66 -16.73
N SER A 134 8.73 -8.59 -16.69
CA SER A 134 7.85 -8.93 -17.82
C SER A 134 6.70 -7.95 -17.92
N ASP A 135 6.30 -7.61 -19.14
CA ASP A 135 5.07 -6.87 -19.41
C ASP A 135 3.83 -7.79 -19.32
N ASP A 136 4.04 -9.11 -19.36
CA ASP A 136 2.97 -10.09 -19.24
C ASP A 136 2.50 -10.23 -17.79
N ARG A 137 1.22 -10.46 -17.63
CA ARG A 137 0.60 -10.78 -16.34
C ARG A 137 0.31 -12.26 -16.24
N ILE A 138 0.49 -12.81 -15.04
CA ILE A 138 0.23 -14.23 -14.75
C ILE A 138 -1.02 -14.33 -13.87
N LYS A 139 -1.94 -15.24 -14.23
CA LYS A 139 -3.13 -15.52 -13.42
C LYS A 139 -2.75 -16.25 -12.13
N THR A 140 -3.58 -16.10 -11.08
CA THR A 140 -3.40 -16.86 -9.82
C THR A 140 -3.27 -18.36 -10.07
N ALA A 141 -4.12 -18.92 -10.94
CA ALA A 141 -4.13 -20.34 -11.28
C ALA A 141 -2.81 -20.83 -11.92
N ASP A 142 -2.07 -19.92 -12.57
CA ASP A 142 -0.83 -20.23 -13.31
C ASP A 142 0.43 -19.85 -12.51
N LEU A 143 0.28 -19.23 -11.32
CA LEU A 143 1.41 -18.85 -10.48
C LEU A 143 2.19 -20.09 -10.02
N LYS A 144 3.50 -19.99 -10.10
CA LYS A 144 4.41 -21.04 -9.62
C LYS A 144 5.27 -20.55 -8.46
N PRO A 145 5.65 -21.43 -7.53
CA PRO A 145 6.65 -21.07 -6.52
C PRO A 145 7.90 -20.48 -7.18
N GLY A 146 8.39 -19.38 -6.64
CA GLY A 146 9.52 -18.64 -7.20
C GLY A 146 9.14 -17.49 -8.15
N THR A 147 7.89 -17.40 -8.63
CA THR A 147 7.42 -16.24 -9.42
C THR A 147 7.67 -14.95 -8.64
N LYS A 148 8.26 -13.96 -9.32
CA LYS A 148 8.63 -12.67 -8.71
C LYS A 148 7.56 -11.63 -9.00
N ILE A 149 7.05 -11.00 -7.95
CA ILE A 149 6.08 -9.90 -8.01
C ILE A 149 6.79 -8.62 -7.58
N PRO A 150 6.67 -7.50 -8.32
CA PRO A 150 7.33 -6.26 -7.99
C PRO A 150 6.93 -5.75 -6.60
N HIS A 151 7.91 -5.15 -5.92
CA HIS A 151 7.72 -4.36 -4.73
C HIS A 151 8.01 -2.90 -5.05
N MET A 152 7.16 -2.01 -4.63
CA MET A 152 7.32 -0.57 -4.82
C MET A 152 7.07 0.17 -3.50
N ALA A 153 7.83 1.23 -3.28
CA ALA A 153 7.62 2.18 -2.20
C ALA A 153 7.67 3.59 -2.77
N VAL A 154 6.57 4.32 -2.66
CA VAL A 154 6.51 5.71 -3.08
C VAL A 154 6.87 6.57 -1.88
N LYS A 155 7.99 7.29 -1.98
CA LYS A 155 8.49 8.16 -0.91
C LYS A 155 8.35 9.62 -1.30
N PRO A 156 7.45 10.37 -0.68
CA PRO A 156 7.36 11.80 -0.88
C PRO A 156 8.56 12.52 -0.22
N GLU A 157 8.77 13.78 -0.61
CA GLU A 157 9.65 14.67 0.14
C GLU A 157 9.12 14.86 1.56
N SER A 158 10.02 15.10 2.51
CA SER A 158 9.64 15.26 3.90
C SER A 158 9.32 16.71 4.24
N ASP A 159 8.21 16.92 4.92
CA ASP A 159 7.92 18.19 5.57
C ASP A 159 8.89 18.41 6.74
N ALA A 160 9.57 19.56 6.77
CA ALA A 160 10.57 19.91 7.79
C ALA A 160 9.96 20.00 9.21
N LEU A 161 8.75 20.55 9.34
CA LEU A 161 8.06 20.64 10.63
C LEU A 161 7.67 19.25 11.14
N ALA A 162 7.32 18.35 10.22
CA ALA A 162 7.01 16.99 10.57
C ALA A 162 8.25 16.21 11.03
N VAL A 163 9.44 16.46 10.45
CA VAL A 163 10.71 15.88 10.96
C VAL A 163 10.96 16.34 12.39
N MET A 164 10.77 17.63 12.67
CA MET A 164 10.88 18.16 14.04
C MET A 164 9.83 17.51 14.96
N HIS A 165 8.59 17.35 14.49
CA HIS A 165 7.54 16.66 15.24
C HIS A 165 7.97 15.25 15.64
N GLY A 166 8.46 14.45 14.69
CA GLY A 166 8.93 13.09 14.95
C GLY A 166 10.10 13.01 15.93
N LEU A 167 11.08 13.92 15.81
CA LEU A 167 12.18 14.05 16.76
C LEU A 167 11.69 14.33 18.17
N ILE A 168 10.79 15.31 18.34
CA ILE A 168 10.24 15.68 19.63
C ILE A 168 9.36 14.58 20.20
N TYR A 169 8.61 13.89 19.33
CA TYR A 169 7.81 12.74 19.74
C TYR A 169 8.68 11.64 20.38
N GLY A 170 9.83 11.30 19.78
CA GLY A 170 10.80 10.35 20.33
C GLY A 170 11.52 10.94 21.56
N ASP A 171 12.49 11.79 21.35
CA ASP A 171 13.46 12.25 22.34
C ASP A 171 13.08 13.56 23.08
N GLY A 172 12.05 14.29 22.63
CA GLY A 172 11.70 15.55 23.22
C GLY A 172 10.99 15.41 24.56
N CYS A 173 11.21 16.39 25.45
CA CYS A 173 10.44 16.56 26.68
C CYS A 173 9.85 17.95 26.78
N ALA A 174 8.66 18.05 27.39
CA ALA A 174 8.02 19.34 27.64
C ALA A 174 8.77 20.12 28.73
N THR A 175 8.94 21.42 28.53
CA THR A 175 9.49 22.33 29.56
C THR A 175 8.38 23.04 30.33
N LYS A 176 8.72 23.61 31.48
CA LYS A 176 7.77 24.36 32.32
C LYS A 176 7.19 25.62 31.64
N ASP A 177 7.90 26.13 30.61
CA ASP A 177 7.56 27.37 29.91
C ASP A 177 6.86 27.10 28.55
N ASN A 178 6.12 25.97 28.42
CA ASN A 178 5.40 25.56 27.21
C ASN A 178 6.26 25.37 25.96
N GLY A 179 7.56 25.08 26.11
CA GLY A 179 8.44 24.71 25.03
C GLY A 179 8.79 23.21 25.08
N TYR A 180 9.48 22.75 24.07
CA TYR A 180 10.08 21.42 24.06
C TYR A 180 11.60 21.52 24.04
N VAL A 181 12.23 20.63 24.77
CA VAL A 181 13.68 20.43 24.73
C VAL A 181 13.94 19.07 24.12
N LEU A 182 14.75 19.05 23.09
CA LEU A 182 15.25 17.83 22.50
C LEU A 182 16.64 17.59 23.06
N HIS A 183 16.82 16.44 23.70
CA HIS A 183 18.12 16.01 24.21
C HIS A 183 18.81 15.16 23.14
N VAL A 184 19.93 15.65 22.60
CA VAL A 184 20.75 14.88 21.65
C VAL A 184 22.04 14.50 22.34
N CYS A 185 22.31 13.20 22.49
CA CYS A 185 23.60 12.71 22.98
C CYS A 185 24.72 12.99 21.96
N ALA A 186 25.97 13.15 22.42
CA ALA A 186 27.13 13.38 21.55
C ALA A 186 27.28 12.30 20.45
N GLU A 187 26.85 11.07 20.72
CA GLU A 187 26.82 9.98 19.75
C GLU A 187 25.84 10.22 18.59
N HIS A 188 24.94 11.19 18.72
CA HIS A 188 23.93 11.55 17.73
C HIS A 188 24.23 12.90 17.04
N GLU A 189 25.47 13.35 17.02
CA GLU A 189 25.89 14.58 16.32
C GLU A 189 25.51 14.60 14.84
N GLN A 190 25.33 13.42 14.25
CA GLN A 190 24.81 13.24 12.87
C GLN A 190 23.39 13.81 12.68
N THR A 191 22.65 14.09 13.76
CA THR A 191 21.32 14.71 13.67
C THR A 191 21.38 16.17 13.21
N TYR A 192 22.46 16.92 13.54
CA TYR A 192 22.59 18.34 13.21
C TYR A 192 22.58 18.61 11.71
N PRO A 193 23.34 17.91 10.87
CA PRO A 193 23.29 18.11 9.43
C PRO A 193 21.89 17.95 8.85
N VAL A 194 21.06 17.04 9.41
CA VAL A 194 19.68 16.86 8.98
C VAL A 194 18.82 18.04 9.39
N LEU A 195 18.97 18.57 10.61
CA LEU A 195 18.26 19.76 11.04
C LEU A 195 18.63 20.97 10.17
N ASP A 196 19.92 21.10 9.82
CA ASP A 196 20.41 22.15 8.92
C ASP A 196 19.83 22.00 7.51
N ASN A 197 19.80 20.78 6.96
CA ASN A 197 19.22 20.47 5.65
C ASN A 197 17.72 20.84 5.57
N PHE A 198 16.99 20.65 6.67
CA PHE A 198 15.59 21.04 6.75
C PHE A 198 15.39 22.48 7.25
N SER A 199 16.45 23.26 7.45
CA SER A 199 16.39 24.63 7.99
C SER A 199 15.63 24.71 9.33
N ILE A 200 15.73 23.69 10.18
CA ILE A 200 15.08 23.62 11.48
C ILE A 200 15.89 24.45 12.48
N PRO A 201 15.34 25.56 13.04
CA PRO A 201 16.09 26.41 13.95
C PRO A 201 16.33 25.71 15.29
N TYR A 202 17.58 25.71 15.74
CA TYR A 202 17.96 25.19 17.04
C TYR A 202 19.03 26.05 17.70
N SER A 203 19.17 25.93 19.03
CA SER A 203 20.32 26.44 19.77
C SER A 203 21.01 25.30 20.51
N LYS A 204 22.33 25.37 20.58
CA LYS A 204 23.20 24.35 21.16
C LYS A 204 23.68 24.79 22.52
N THR A 205 23.51 23.96 23.55
CA THR A 205 24.10 24.17 24.86
C THR A 205 24.82 22.90 25.26
N ASP A 206 26.13 22.98 25.49
CA ASP A 206 26.93 21.87 26.01
C ASP A 206 26.82 21.79 27.53
N ARG A 207 26.37 20.64 28.03
CA ARG A 207 26.40 20.27 29.44
C ARG A 207 27.02 18.88 29.59
N GLY A 208 28.30 18.76 29.32
CA GLY A 208 29.00 17.49 29.30
C GLY A 208 28.80 16.72 28.01
N ARG A 209 28.12 15.57 28.03
CA ARG A 209 27.84 14.73 26.85
C ARG A 209 26.48 14.95 26.21
N MET A 210 25.72 15.92 26.71
CA MET A 210 24.35 16.16 26.25
C MET A 210 24.21 17.55 25.62
N TYR A 211 23.60 17.60 24.46
CA TYR A 211 23.24 18.83 23.76
C TYR A 211 21.74 19.04 23.86
N TYR A 212 21.32 20.27 24.01
CA TYR A 212 19.92 20.67 24.10
C TYR A 212 19.53 21.45 22.85
N LEU A 213 18.48 21.01 22.20
CA LEU A 213 17.83 21.75 21.13
C LEU A 213 16.58 22.43 21.70
N PHE A 214 16.54 23.75 21.61
CA PHE A 214 15.41 24.53 22.08
C PHE A 214 14.58 24.99 20.88
N GLY A 215 13.36 24.45 20.73
CA GLY A 215 12.38 25.02 19.83
C GLY A 215 11.57 26.10 20.55
N LYS A 216 11.69 27.39 20.14
CA LYS A 216 10.72 28.37 20.52
C LYS A 216 9.48 28.22 19.65
N ASN A 217 8.30 28.20 20.26
CA ASN A 217 6.98 28.08 19.61
C ASN A 217 6.64 26.68 19.07
N ILE A 218 7.19 25.61 19.63
CA ILE A 218 6.78 24.26 19.29
C ILE A 218 5.47 23.94 20.01
N HIS A 219 4.46 23.51 19.24
CA HIS A 219 3.12 23.25 19.77
C HIS A 219 3.13 22.00 20.69
N THR A 220 2.30 22.03 21.75
CA THR A 220 2.19 20.92 22.73
C THR A 220 1.74 19.59 22.12
N SER A 221 1.10 19.64 20.94
CA SER A 221 0.69 18.43 20.19
C SER A 221 1.86 17.59 19.66
N TYR A 222 3.11 18.06 19.67
CA TYR A 222 4.25 17.30 19.15
C TYR A 222 4.63 16.08 20.00
N LYS A 223 4.02 15.88 21.16
CA LYS A 223 4.08 14.63 21.93
C LYS A 223 2.90 13.68 21.64
N SER A 224 2.05 13.99 20.68
CA SER A 224 1.00 13.13 20.16
C SER A 224 1.33 12.68 18.75
N LEU A 225 0.65 11.64 18.29
CA LEU A 225 0.77 11.18 16.90
C LEU A 225 0.16 12.22 15.95
N PRO A 226 0.63 12.28 14.68
CA PRO A 226 -0.01 13.12 13.67
C PRO A 226 -1.50 12.78 13.52
N PRO A 227 -2.33 13.78 13.17
CA PRO A 227 -3.76 13.55 13.00
C PRO A 227 -4.06 12.66 11.79
N HIS A 228 -5.27 12.11 11.78
CA HIS A 228 -5.84 11.48 10.59
C HIS A 228 -5.88 12.50 9.44
N GLY A 229 -5.57 12.06 8.23
CA GLY A 229 -5.53 12.94 7.05
C GLY A 229 -4.29 13.83 6.95
N ALA A 230 -3.24 13.56 7.73
CA ALA A 230 -1.93 14.16 7.49
C ALA A 230 -1.42 13.80 6.09
N SER A 231 -0.83 14.78 5.38
CA SER A 231 -0.32 14.55 4.02
C SER A 231 0.80 13.50 3.99
N PRO A 232 1.04 12.84 2.85
CA PRO A 232 2.14 11.90 2.70
C PRO A 232 3.51 12.49 3.07
N GLU A 233 3.77 13.76 2.74
CA GLU A 233 4.99 14.50 3.07
C GLU A 233 5.13 14.69 4.59
N TYR A 234 4.01 14.99 5.26
CA TYR A 234 4.00 15.11 6.71
C TYR A 234 4.26 13.76 7.40
N VAL A 235 3.61 12.69 6.91
CA VAL A 235 3.83 11.33 7.42
C VAL A 235 5.29 10.91 7.22
N ALA A 236 5.88 11.17 6.04
CA ALA A 236 7.28 10.88 5.75
C ALA A 236 8.22 11.63 6.70
N GLY A 237 7.99 12.92 6.89
CA GLY A 237 8.78 13.76 7.79
C GLY A 237 8.70 13.26 9.23
N PHE A 238 7.51 12.97 9.74
CA PHE A 238 7.31 12.45 11.09
C PHE A 238 8.05 11.12 11.31
N ILE A 239 7.93 10.17 10.39
CA ILE A 239 8.62 8.86 10.49
C ILE A 239 10.13 9.05 10.48
N ARG A 240 10.67 9.90 9.61
CA ARG A 240 12.11 10.23 9.58
C ARG A 240 12.56 10.85 10.89
N GLY A 241 11.77 11.76 11.46
CA GLY A 241 12.04 12.34 12.78
C GLY A 241 12.09 11.28 13.89
N VAL A 242 11.16 10.35 13.90
CA VAL A 242 11.17 9.20 14.83
C VAL A 242 12.39 8.29 14.58
N PHE A 243 12.79 8.08 13.33
CA PHE A 243 13.99 7.32 13.00
C PHE A 243 15.26 7.99 13.53
N LEU A 244 15.35 9.31 13.47
CA LEU A 244 16.46 10.09 14.01
C LEU A 244 16.56 9.93 15.53
N ALA A 245 15.42 9.90 16.24
CA ALA A 245 15.36 9.71 17.67
C ALA A 245 15.70 8.26 18.07
N ASP A 246 14.89 7.31 17.64
CA ASP A 246 14.84 5.94 18.16
C ASP A 246 15.28 4.87 17.14
N GLY A 247 15.63 5.26 15.91
CA GLY A 247 15.97 4.32 14.83
C GLY A 247 17.32 3.63 15.07
N CYS A 248 17.36 2.34 14.79
CA CYS A 248 18.59 1.54 14.91
C CYS A 248 18.64 0.45 13.83
N LEU A 249 19.78 0.37 13.12
CA LEU A 249 20.13 -0.78 12.31
C LEU A 249 20.83 -1.81 13.20
N THR A 250 20.28 -3.02 13.25
CA THR A 250 20.83 -4.10 14.06
C THR A 250 21.98 -4.84 13.33
N LYS A 251 22.79 -5.58 14.08
CA LYS A 251 23.87 -6.43 13.52
C LYS A 251 23.36 -7.53 12.58
N GLN A 252 22.16 -8.06 12.86
CA GLN A 252 21.41 -8.84 11.87
C GLN A 252 20.55 -7.83 11.13
N PRO A 253 20.75 -7.58 9.82
CA PRO A 253 20.21 -6.41 9.16
C PRO A 253 18.68 -6.32 9.28
N GLU A 254 18.24 -5.66 10.34
CA GLU A 254 16.87 -5.24 10.62
C GLU A 254 16.90 -3.77 11.01
N TYR A 255 16.02 -2.97 10.43
CA TYR A 255 15.80 -1.61 10.89
C TYR A 255 14.64 -1.59 11.88
N ILE A 256 14.91 -1.14 13.09
CA ILE A 256 13.96 -1.14 14.19
C ILE A 256 13.83 0.23 14.84
N ILE A 257 12.65 0.52 15.36
CA ILE A 257 12.42 1.56 16.36
C ILE A 257 11.77 0.93 17.59
N THR A 258 11.94 1.60 18.72
CA THR A 258 11.23 1.21 19.97
C THR A 258 10.02 2.14 20.13
N GLY A 259 8.84 1.61 20.31
CA GLY A 259 7.62 2.41 20.41
C GLY A 259 6.50 1.75 21.21
N CYS A 260 5.49 2.54 21.57
CA CYS A 260 4.27 2.03 22.21
C CYS A 260 3.29 1.45 21.18
N ASP A 261 2.22 0.81 21.67
CA ASP A 261 1.21 0.18 20.80
C ASP A 261 0.50 1.17 19.87
N SER A 262 0.23 2.39 20.35
CA SER A 262 -0.39 3.44 19.52
C SER A 262 0.51 3.89 18.36
N LEU A 263 1.83 4.02 18.60
CA LEU A 263 2.79 4.32 17.52
C LEU A 263 2.86 3.16 16.53
N LYS A 264 2.90 1.91 17.02
CA LYS A 264 2.90 0.71 16.17
C LYS A 264 1.69 0.70 15.24
N SER A 265 0.49 0.83 15.80
CA SER A 265 -0.76 0.83 15.03
C SER A 265 -0.83 1.99 14.04
N TRP A 266 -0.36 3.18 14.43
CA TRP A 266 -0.29 4.34 13.54
C TRP A 266 0.66 4.09 12.37
N LEU A 267 1.85 3.51 12.62
CA LEU A 267 2.82 3.17 11.57
C LEU A 267 2.31 2.10 10.62
N GLU A 268 1.58 1.11 11.11
CA GLU A 268 0.96 0.07 10.29
C GLU A 268 -0.13 0.65 9.37
N THR A 269 -0.82 1.71 9.81
CA THR A 269 -1.90 2.36 9.05
C THR A 269 -1.37 3.44 8.10
N TYR A 270 -0.48 4.31 8.56
CA TYR A 270 -0.05 5.50 7.81
C TYR A 270 1.35 5.39 7.23
N GLY A 271 2.23 4.54 7.76
CA GLY A 271 3.57 4.34 7.20
C GLY A 271 3.58 4.02 5.71
N PRO A 272 2.70 3.14 5.21
CA PRO A 272 2.62 2.80 3.79
C PRO A 272 2.32 3.97 2.85
N ILE A 273 1.58 5.00 3.29
CA ILE A 273 1.31 6.23 2.51
C ILE A 273 2.62 6.95 2.13
N ALA A 274 3.60 6.88 3.01
CA ALA A 274 4.91 7.48 2.84
C ALA A 274 6.00 6.46 2.44
N GLY A 275 5.62 5.27 2.02
CA GLY A 275 6.52 4.23 1.55
C GLY A 275 7.34 3.54 2.66
N PHE A 276 6.88 3.58 3.92
CA PHE A 276 7.50 2.87 5.03
C PHE A 276 6.62 1.69 5.48
N TYR A 277 7.08 0.48 5.26
CA TYR A 277 6.31 -0.73 5.56
C TYR A 277 6.79 -1.41 6.83
N VAL A 278 5.87 -1.59 7.79
CA VAL A 278 6.13 -2.38 9.00
C VAL A 278 6.02 -3.87 8.65
N THR A 279 7.08 -4.62 8.95
CA THR A 279 7.13 -6.08 8.70
C THR A 279 6.82 -6.91 9.93
N GLY A 280 6.69 -6.29 11.08
CA GLY A 280 6.32 -6.93 12.32
C GLY A 280 6.78 -6.18 13.55
N ALA A 281 6.29 -6.61 14.69
CA ALA A 281 6.68 -6.06 15.98
C ALA A 281 6.84 -7.18 17.01
N SER A 282 7.75 -6.99 17.96
CA SER A 282 7.91 -7.89 19.11
C SER A 282 7.79 -7.10 20.40
N LYS A 283 6.93 -7.57 21.29
CA LYS A 283 6.74 -6.97 22.61
C LYS A 283 8.01 -7.14 23.44
N LEU A 284 8.44 -6.06 24.05
CA LEU A 284 9.59 -6.06 24.94
C LEU A 284 9.18 -6.49 26.36
N SER A 285 10.14 -7.04 27.11
CA SER A 285 9.90 -7.39 28.52
C SER A 285 9.41 -6.18 29.31
N ALA A 286 8.41 -6.40 30.17
CA ALA A 286 7.97 -5.37 31.11
C ALA A 286 9.04 -5.01 32.15
N VAL A 287 9.92 -5.94 32.48
CA VAL A 287 11.01 -5.74 33.45
C VAL A 287 12.27 -5.32 32.71
N THR A 288 12.89 -4.24 33.15
CA THR A 288 14.17 -3.72 32.65
C THR A 288 15.18 -3.53 33.79
N ASN A 289 16.44 -3.29 33.46
CA ASN A 289 17.46 -2.95 34.46
C ASN A 289 17.17 -1.64 35.24
N TYR A 290 16.24 -0.83 34.74
CA TYR A 290 15.83 0.46 35.32
C TYR A 290 14.45 0.39 36.00
N GLY A 291 13.83 -0.78 36.08
CA GLY A 291 12.50 -0.97 36.69
C GLY A 291 11.47 -1.55 35.70
N THR A 292 10.20 -1.55 36.12
CA THR A 292 9.10 -2.06 35.31
C THR A 292 8.54 -0.99 34.40
N ARG A 293 8.36 -1.30 33.10
CA ARG A 293 7.68 -0.44 32.16
C ARG A 293 6.21 -0.30 32.53
N THR A 294 5.71 0.92 32.47
CA THR A 294 4.30 1.23 32.76
C THR A 294 3.39 1.05 31.54
N ARG A 295 3.97 0.90 30.35
CA ARG A 295 3.24 0.73 29.08
C ARG A 295 3.88 -0.39 28.26
N ASP A 296 3.04 -1.07 27.47
CA ASP A 296 3.51 -2.00 26.48
C ASP A 296 4.40 -1.32 25.46
N THR A 297 5.58 -1.87 25.26
CA THR A 297 6.59 -1.34 24.37
C THR A 297 7.04 -2.43 23.40
N TYR A 298 7.25 -2.04 22.15
CA TYR A 298 7.55 -2.96 21.05
C TYR A 298 8.83 -2.55 20.32
N ASN A 299 9.59 -3.53 19.87
CA ASN A 299 10.50 -3.33 18.75
C ASN A 299 9.73 -3.48 17.45
N ILE A 300 9.55 -2.38 16.74
CA ILE A 300 8.82 -2.30 15.47
C ILE A 300 9.84 -2.40 14.34
N ARG A 301 9.66 -3.38 13.45
CA ARG A 301 10.59 -3.67 12.34
C ARG A 301 10.05 -3.12 11.04
N PHE A 302 10.93 -2.51 10.26
CA PHE A 302 10.61 -1.98 8.94
C PHE A 302 11.19 -2.87 7.83
N ASP A 303 10.56 -2.82 6.68
CA ASP A 303 11.07 -3.46 5.48
C ASP A 303 12.31 -2.70 4.99
N LEU A 304 13.46 -3.36 5.04
CA LEU A 304 14.73 -2.76 4.64
C LEU A 304 14.76 -2.31 3.18
N ARG A 305 13.91 -2.88 2.32
CA ARG A 305 13.80 -2.46 0.91
C ARG A 305 13.31 -1.02 0.79
N THR A 306 12.60 -0.54 1.80
CA THR A 306 12.04 0.81 1.84
C THR A 306 12.90 1.81 2.60
N ILE A 307 13.92 1.35 3.32
CA ILE A 307 14.81 2.21 4.07
C ILE A 307 16.01 2.60 3.22
N THR A 308 16.36 3.89 3.20
CA THR A 308 17.53 4.43 2.49
C THR A 308 18.55 4.98 3.49
N GLN A 309 19.75 5.30 3.04
CA GLN A 309 20.76 5.96 3.87
C GLN A 309 20.25 7.31 4.40
N ASP A 310 19.47 8.03 3.59
CA ASP A 310 18.90 9.33 3.98
C ASP A 310 17.82 9.21 5.05
N ASP A 311 17.18 8.06 5.19
CA ASP A 311 16.21 7.80 6.26
C ASP A 311 16.90 7.49 7.60
N CYS A 312 18.18 7.15 7.60
CA CYS A 312 18.87 6.58 8.73
C CYS A 312 20.27 7.15 8.92
N LEU A 313 20.45 7.93 9.96
CA LEU A 313 21.73 8.52 10.29
C LEU A 313 22.67 7.59 11.07
N LYS A 314 22.14 6.48 11.59
CA LYS A 314 22.91 5.54 12.42
C LYS A 314 23.10 4.23 11.68
N GLY A 315 24.30 3.95 11.22
CA GLY A 315 24.68 2.70 10.56
C GLY A 315 25.10 2.86 9.11
N ASP A 316 25.77 1.86 8.58
CA ASP A 316 26.20 1.79 7.18
C ASP A 316 25.26 0.84 6.41
N TYR A 317 24.52 1.40 5.47
CA TYR A 317 23.57 0.69 4.61
C TYR A 317 24.19 0.18 3.30
N SER A 318 25.44 0.49 3.03
CA SER A 318 26.11 0.17 1.76
C SER A 318 26.19 -1.33 1.45
N TYR A 319 26.15 -2.18 2.48
CA TYR A 319 26.23 -3.64 2.36
C TYR A 319 24.88 -4.36 2.26
N ILE A 320 23.76 -3.65 2.36
CA ILE A 320 22.44 -4.28 2.30
C ILE A 320 22.04 -4.52 0.85
N VAL A 321 22.06 -5.78 0.43
CA VAL A 321 21.55 -6.19 -0.88
C VAL A 321 20.03 -6.11 -0.87
N LYS A 322 19.48 -5.23 -1.70
CA LYS A 322 18.03 -5.02 -1.81
C LYS A 322 17.48 -5.79 -3.01
N HIS A 323 16.64 -6.76 -2.73
CA HIS A 323 15.80 -7.41 -3.73
C HIS A 323 14.44 -6.74 -3.72
N ASN A 324 14.08 -6.06 -4.80
CA ASN A 324 12.84 -5.28 -4.91
C ASN A 324 11.68 -6.14 -5.43
N GLU A 325 11.58 -7.36 -4.94
CA GLU A 325 10.50 -8.26 -5.34
C GLU A 325 9.98 -9.10 -4.18
N TRP A 326 8.75 -9.51 -4.31
CA TRP A 326 8.13 -10.59 -3.57
C TRP A 326 8.27 -11.90 -4.34
N SER A 327 8.40 -13.02 -3.66
CA SER A 327 8.45 -14.34 -4.27
C SER A 327 7.22 -15.14 -3.87
N VAL A 328 6.50 -15.68 -4.84
CA VAL A 328 5.41 -16.62 -4.58
C VAL A 328 5.98 -17.88 -3.93
N LYS A 329 5.39 -18.30 -2.81
CA LYS A 329 5.75 -19.52 -2.09
C LYS A 329 4.79 -20.67 -2.39
N ALA A 330 3.50 -20.38 -2.37
CA ALA A 330 2.44 -21.34 -2.61
C ALA A 330 1.15 -20.64 -3.04
N VAL A 331 0.31 -21.39 -3.75
CA VAL A 331 -1.09 -21.04 -4.02
C VAL A 331 -1.95 -22.18 -3.51
N THR A 332 -2.91 -21.90 -2.62
CA THR A 332 -3.78 -22.91 -2.03
C THR A 332 -5.23 -22.49 -2.10
N TYR A 333 -6.14 -23.42 -2.31
CA TYR A 333 -7.57 -23.13 -2.31
C TYR A 333 -8.00 -22.57 -0.93
N ARG A 334 -8.77 -21.47 -0.92
CA ARG A 334 -9.22 -20.79 0.29
C ARG A 334 -10.71 -21.04 0.56
N GLY A 335 -11.55 -20.92 -0.46
CA GLY A 335 -12.99 -21.12 -0.35
C GLY A 335 -13.79 -20.21 -1.26
N LEU A 336 -15.10 -20.13 -0.99
CA LEU A 336 -16.02 -19.20 -1.65
C LEU A 336 -16.14 -17.93 -0.80
N GLU A 337 -15.75 -16.79 -1.35
CA GLU A 337 -15.80 -15.50 -0.66
C GLU A 337 -16.30 -14.39 -1.58
N VAL A 338 -16.86 -13.34 -0.98
CA VAL A 338 -17.17 -12.10 -1.69
C VAL A 338 -15.86 -11.41 -2.06
N VAL A 339 -15.76 -10.99 -3.31
CA VAL A 339 -14.53 -10.44 -3.86
C VAL A 339 -14.73 -9.04 -4.43
N TYR A 340 -13.65 -8.27 -4.45
CA TYR A 340 -13.65 -6.84 -4.76
C TYR A 340 -12.53 -6.49 -5.73
N CYS A 341 -12.72 -5.42 -6.51
CA CYS A 341 -11.70 -4.90 -7.40
C CYS A 341 -11.78 -3.37 -7.50
N PRO A 342 -10.65 -2.66 -7.36
CA PRO A 342 -10.60 -1.24 -7.68
C PRO A 342 -10.55 -1.04 -9.20
N SER A 343 -11.11 0.07 -9.68
CA SER A 343 -11.02 0.50 -11.08
C SER A 343 -9.88 1.50 -11.24
N VAL A 344 -8.76 1.07 -11.80
CA VAL A 344 -7.59 1.93 -12.11
C VAL A 344 -7.32 1.87 -13.62
N PRO A 345 -7.93 2.76 -14.40
CA PRO A 345 -7.94 2.62 -15.86
C PRO A 345 -6.59 2.85 -16.52
N THR A 346 -5.75 3.73 -15.98
CA THR A 346 -4.48 4.15 -16.58
C THR A 346 -3.43 3.05 -16.59
N THR A 347 -3.10 2.50 -15.41
CA THR A 347 -2.02 1.50 -15.26
C THR A 347 -2.54 0.08 -15.11
N GLN A 348 -3.83 -0.08 -14.86
CA GLN A 348 -4.47 -1.37 -14.54
C GLN A 348 -3.75 -2.11 -13.41
N SER A 349 -3.19 -1.35 -12.44
CA SER A 349 -2.46 -1.87 -11.31
C SER A 349 -2.44 -0.89 -10.15
N PHE A 350 -2.29 -1.40 -8.93
CA PHE A 350 -2.30 -0.60 -7.70
C PHE A 350 -1.48 -1.29 -6.61
N LEU A 351 -1.12 -0.54 -5.57
CA LEU A 351 -0.31 -1.04 -4.46
C LEU A 351 -1.16 -1.63 -3.34
N LEU A 352 -0.77 -2.83 -2.91
CA LEU A 352 -1.21 -3.42 -1.66
C LEU A 352 -0.41 -2.83 -0.48
N ALA A 353 -0.95 -2.98 0.74
CA ALA A 353 -0.39 -2.39 1.95
C ALA A 353 1.05 -2.82 2.29
N ASN A 354 1.55 -3.88 1.69
CA ASN A 354 2.92 -4.37 1.82
C ASN A 354 3.84 -3.93 0.67
N GLY A 355 3.41 -2.96 -0.14
CA GLY A 355 4.15 -2.47 -1.31
C GLY A 355 4.18 -3.43 -2.49
N MET A 356 3.39 -4.48 -2.49
CA MET A 356 3.27 -5.39 -3.63
C MET A 356 2.37 -4.77 -4.71
N LEU A 357 2.83 -4.82 -5.96
CA LEU A 357 2.05 -4.35 -7.09
C LEU A 357 1.07 -5.43 -7.54
N SER A 358 -0.23 -5.11 -7.48
CA SER A 358 -1.33 -5.98 -7.91
C SER A 358 -1.93 -5.48 -9.22
N GLY A 359 -2.36 -6.39 -10.07
CA GLY A 359 -3.19 -6.04 -11.23
C GLY A 359 -4.63 -5.74 -10.83
N ASN A 360 -5.34 -5.01 -11.67
CA ASN A 360 -6.79 -4.86 -11.57
C ASN A 360 -7.50 -5.30 -12.85
N CYS A 361 -8.83 -5.34 -12.79
CA CYS A 361 -9.65 -5.49 -13.98
C CYS A 361 -9.57 -4.24 -14.87
N PHE A 362 -9.62 -4.44 -16.16
CA PHE A 362 -9.96 -3.36 -17.06
C PHE A 362 -11.48 -3.11 -16.93
N VAL A 363 -11.84 -2.15 -16.08
CA VAL A 363 -13.19 -1.58 -16.08
C VAL A 363 -13.06 -0.27 -16.85
N SER A 364 -13.81 -0.11 -17.94
CA SER A 364 -13.98 1.20 -18.56
C SER A 364 -14.51 2.18 -17.50
N GLN A 365 -14.17 3.46 -17.62
CA GLN A 365 -14.70 4.51 -16.75
C GLN A 365 -16.20 4.31 -16.50
N ILE A 366 -16.68 4.74 -15.32
CA ILE A 366 -18.12 4.85 -15.07
C ILE A 366 -18.62 5.86 -16.10
N ILE A 367 -19.31 5.32 -17.12
CA ILE A 367 -19.88 6.09 -18.19
C ILE A 367 -21.30 6.37 -17.74
N GLU A 368 -21.71 7.63 -17.77
CA GLU A 368 -23.13 7.96 -17.59
C GLU A 368 -23.95 7.16 -18.60
N ASP A 369 -25.14 6.72 -18.21
CA ASP A 369 -26.03 5.92 -19.07
C ASP A 369 -26.58 6.78 -20.23
N SER A 370 -25.64 7.26 -21.06
CA SER A 370 -25.91 8.00 -22.29
C SER A 370 -25.01 7.54 -23.42
N MET A 371 -25.53 7.49 -24.64
CA MET A 371 -24.70 7.09 -25.80
C MET A 371 -23.55 8.05 -26.07
N ASP A 372 -23.68 9.33 -25.72
CA ASP A 372 -22.61 10.33 -25.89
C ASP A 372 -21.45 10.05 -24.94
N SER A 373 -21.74 9.78 -23.66
CA SER A 373 -20.69 9.38 -22.67
C SER A 373 -20.00 8.06 -23.03
N ILE A 374 -20.72 7.12 -23.69
CA ILE A 374 -20.16 5.84 -24.17
C ILE A 374 -19.19 6.06 -25.35
N MET A 375 -19.45 7.08 -26.17
CA MET A 375 -18.63 7.36 -27.37
C MET A 375 -17.42 8.24 -27.06
N ASP A 376 -17.45 8.97 -25.95
CA ASP A 376 -16.36 9.87 -25.50
C ASP A 376 -15.36 9.20 -24.56
N ALA A 377 -15.62 7.97 -24.11
CA ALA A 377 -14.74 7.17 -23.24
C ALA A 377 -13.87 6.19 -24.05
#